data_9c135ac26fb4e9d063665ffc687c216b
#
_entry.id   9c135ac26fb4e9d063665ffc687c216b
#
_cell.length_a   1.000
_cell.length_b   1.000
_cell.length_c   1.000
_cell.angle_alpha   90.00
_cell.angle_beta   90.00
_cell.angle_gamma   90.00
#
_symmetry.space_group_name_H-M   'P 1'
#
loop_
_entity.id
_entity.type
_entity.pdbx_description
1 polymer ?
#
loop_
_entity_poly.entity_id
_entity_poly.type
_entity_poly.pdbx_seq_one_letter_code
_entity_poly.pdbx_strand_id
1 'polypeptide(L)'
;MHPLDAVSEPRRREILGRLAELGEAPVGVIAETIDISRPAVSQHLKVLKDAGVVTERKDGRQRMYRINPDGLGRARAAIEVFLVNQLDELESAARAARHPDTPTTSDTQTEKETHP
;
A
#
# COMPACT_ATOMS: atom_id res chain seq x y z
N MET A 1 -4.38 13.25 -3.38
CA MET A 1 -3.65 11.95 -3.47
C MET A 1 -4.58 10.83 -3.05
N HIS A 2 -4.57 9.74 -3.79
CA HIS A 2 -5.40 8.57 -3.44
C HIS A 2 -4.83 7.90 -2.18
N PRO A 3 -5.69 7.38 -1.29
CA PRO A 3 -5.21 6.67 -0.10
C PRO A 3 -4.18 5.58 -0.38
N LEU A 4 -4.31 4.84 -1.49
CA LEU A 4 -3.34 3.82 -1.88
C LEU A 4 -1.95 4.41 -2.03
N ASP A 5 -1.82 5.56 -2.69
CA ASP A 5 -0.52 6.20 -2.90
C ASP A 5 0.07 6.66 -1.57
N ALA A 6 -0.78 7.16 -0.68
CA ALA A 6 -0.32 7.63 0.63
C ALA A 6 0.25 6.50 1.48
N VAL A 7 -0.34 5.30 1.42
CA VAL A 7 0.13 4.16 2.23
C VAL A 7 1.22 3.35 1.54
N SER A 8 1.60 3.69 0.31
CA SER A 8 2.64 2.96 -0.42
C SER A 8 4.04 3.28 0.07
N GLU A 9 4.23 4.42 0.71
CA GLU A 9 5.54 4.87 1.15
C GLU A 9 5.85 4.28 2.54
N PRO A 10 7.01 3.60 2.72
CA PRO A 10 7.29 2.85 3.97
C PRO A 10 7.26 3.68 5.24
N ARG A 11 7.77 4.91 5.21
CA ARG A 11 7.77 5.76 6.41
C ARG A 11 6.35 6.14 6.83
N ARG A 12 5.46 6.36 5.85
CA ARG A 12 4.07 6.65 6.18
C ARG A 12 3.38 5.44 6.78
N ARG A 13 3.68 4.23 6.30
CA ARG A 13 3.15 3.01 6.94
C ARG A 13 3.66 2.88 8.37
N GLU A 14 4.91 3.23 8.61
CA GLU A 14 5.50 3.18 9.96
C GLU A 14 4.77 4.14 10.89
N ILE A 15 4.48 5.36 10.42
CA ILE A 15 3.71 6.34 11.20
C ILE A 15 2.31 5.79 11.52
N LEU A 16 1.66 5.17 10.55
CA LEU A 16 0.34 4.56 10.78
C LEU A 16 0.42 3.46 11.82
N GLY A 17 1.49 2.66 11.80
CA GLY A 17 1.70 1.64 12.83
C GLY A 17 1.79 2.22 14.22
N ARG A 18 2.49 3.35 14.37
CA ARG A 18 2.59 4.02 15.68
C ARG A 18 1.26 4.59 16.11
N LEU A 19 0.51 5.21 15.19
CA LEU A 19 -0.82 5.72 15.49
C LEU A 19 -1.78 4.60 15.90
N ALA A 20 -1.67 3.43 15.24
CA ALA A 20 -2.50 2.29 15.62
C ALA A 20 -2.24 1.85 17.06
N GLU A 21 -0.98 1.88 17.48
CA GLU A 21 -0.60 1.51 18.84
C GLU A 21 -1.03 2.55 19.86
N LEU A 22 -0.91 3.83 19.50
CA LEU A 22 -1.20 4.94 20.43
C LEU A 22 -2.66 5.34 20.45
N GLY A 23 -3.39 5.02 19.39
CA GLY A 23 -4.77 5.46 19.20
C GLY A 23 -4.84 6.87 18.64
N GLU A 24 -4.26 7.83 19.36
CA GLU A 24 -4.23 9.24 18.97
C GLU A 24 -2.97 9.85 19.54
N ALA A 25 -2.29 10.72 18.77
CA ALA A 25 -1.04 11.32 19.25
C ALA A 25 -0.70 12.59 18.48
N PRO A 26 0.04 13.52 19.12
CA PRO A 26 0.60 14.68 18.43
C PRO A 26 1.91 14.32 17.75
N VAL A 27 2.35 15.19 16.82
CA VAL A 27 3.58 14.99 16.04
C VAL A 27 4.78 14.65 16.91
N GLY A 28 4.96 15.37 18.02
CA GLY A 28 6.13 15.17 18.86
C GLY A 28 6.24 13.77 19.43
N VAL A 29 5.09 13.20 19.84
CA VAL A 29 5.06 11.84 20.39
C VAL A 29 5.37 10.83 19.29
N ILE A 30 4.80 11.02 18.10
CA ILE A 30 5.05 10.11 16.97
C ILE A 30 6.54 10.16 16.59
N ALA A 31 7.11 11.36 16.53
CA ALA A 31 8.51 11.54 16.13
C ALA A 31 9.50 10.87 17.11
N GLU A 32 9.12 10.74 18.38
CA GLU A 32 9.97 10.07 19.36
C GLU A 32 10.12 8.57 19.09
N THR A 33 9.20 7.99 18.36
CA THR A 33 9.15 6.55 18.12
C THR A 33 9.70 6.13 16.76
N ILE A 34 10.03 7.09 15.90
CA ILE A 34 10.47 6.83 14.54
C ILE A 34 11.79 7.59 14.30
N ASP A 35 12.71 6.94 13.60
CA ASP A 35 14.04 7.50 13.33
C ASP A 35 14.00 8.45 12.12
N ILE A 36 13.20 9.51 12.22
CA ILE A 36 13.18 10.61 11.25
C ILE A 36 12.88 11.90 12.01
N SER A 37 13.16 13.02 11.38
CA SER A 37 12.99 14.31 12.02
C SER A 37 11.51 14.65 12.22
N ARG A 38 11.25 15.52 13.19
CA ARG A 38 9.89 15.99 13.47
C ARG A 38 9.26 16.70 12.26
N PRO A 39 10.00 17.58 11.52
CA PRO A 39 9.45 18.14 10.29
C PRO A 39 9.09 17.07 9.25
N ALA A 40 9.88 16.00 9.14
CA ALA A 40 9.57 14.92 8.20
C ALA A 40 8.27 14.20 8.60
N VAL A 41 8.09 13.94 9.91
CA VAL A 41 6.84 13.35 10.41
C VAL A 41 5.65 14.26 10.06
N SER A 42 5.79 15.56 10.27
CA SER A 42 4.74 16.53 9.94
C SER A 42 4.37 16.47 8.46
N GLN A 43 5.38 16.38 7.58
CA GLN A 43 5.15 16.28 6.14
C GLN A 43 4.39 15.01 5.79
N HIS A 44 4.79 13.88 6.34
CA HIS A 44 4.10 12.62 6.09
C HIS A 44 2.67 12.64 6.61
N LEU A 45 2.45 13.21 7.79
CA LEU A 45 1.10 13.33 8.35
C LEU A 45 0.21 14.21 7.48
N LYS A 46 0.77 15.28 6.89
CA LYS A 46 0.01 16.12 5.98
C LYS A 46 -0.45 15.34 4.76
N VAL A 47 0.44 14.54 4.17
CA VAL A 47 0.11 13.70 3.03
C VAL A 47 -0.99 12.70 3.40
N LEU A 48 -0.85 12.04 4.54
CA LEU A 48 -1.84 11.06 5.02
C LEU A 48 -3.19 11.72 5.28
N LYS A 49 -3.19 12.92 5.84
CA LYS A 49 -4.41 13.68 6.10
C LYS A 49 -5.07 14.10 4.80
N ASP A 50 -4.31 14.66 3.87
CA ASP A 50 -4.85 15.10 2.59
C ASP A 50 -5.44 13.93 1.79
N ALA A 51 -4.90 12.73 1.97
CA ALA A 51 -5.42 11.53 1.34
C ALA A 51 -6.59 10.89 2.09
N GLY A 52 -6.94 11.42 3.27
CA GLY A 52 -8.05 10.92 4.05
C GLY A 52 -7.75 9.70 4.90
N VAL A 53 -6.45 9.35 5.05
CA VAL A 53 -6.03 8.17 5.80
C VAL A 53 -5.92 8.45 7.30
N VAL A 54 -5.63 9.70 7.65
CA VAL A 54 -5.65 10.14 9.05
C VAL A 54 -6.53 11.38 9.16
N THR A 55 -7.04 11.64 10.38
CA THR A 55 -7.73 12.85 10.71
C THR A 55 -6.96 13.58 11.80
N GLU A 56 -7.16 14.88 11.89
CA GLU A 56 -6.56 15.65 12.96
C GLU A 56 -7.64 16.45 13.69
N ARG A 57 -7.41 16.69 14.97
CA ARG A 57 -8.23 17.59 15.75
C ARG A 57 -7.35 18.46 16.61
N LYS A 58 -7.84 19.62 16.94
CA LYS A 58 -7.13 20.54 17.81
C LYS A 58 -7.41 20.21 19.27
N ASP A 59 -6.36 20.16 20.07
CA ASP A 59 -6.47 19.93 21.51
C ASP A 59 -5.55 20.93 22.20
N GLY A 60 -6.13 22.08 22.57
CA GLY A 60 -5.34 23.18 23.10
C GLY A 60 -4.42 23.73 22.03
N ARG A 61 -3.11 23.70 22.28
CA ARG A 61 -2.10 24.16 21.33
C ARG A 61 -1.56 23.04 20.46
N GLN A 62 -2.02 21.83 20.68
CA GLN A 62 -1.54 20.66 19.92
C GLN A 62 -2.57 20.24 18.89
N ARG A 63 -2.07 19.56 17.85
CA ARG A 63 -2.91 18.85 16.91
C ARG A 63 -2.73 17.37 17.15
N MET A 64 -3.83 16.67 17.34
CA MET A 64 -3.86 15.24 17.59
C MET A 64 -4.25 14.54 16.32
N TYR A 65 -3.52 13.48 15.99
CA TYR A 65 -3.72 12.69 14.77
C TYR A 65 -4.19 11.30 15.12
N ARG A 66 -5.09 10.76 14.32
CA ARG A 66 -5.56 9.40 14.47
C ARG A 66 -5.89 8.82 13.10
N ILE A 67 -5.85 7.50 13.00
CA ILE A 67 -6.18 6.81 11.75
C ILE A 67 -7.67 6.98 11.46
N ASN A 68 -7.97 7.22 10.18
CA ASN A 68 -9.34 7.18 9.68
C ASN A 68 -9.58 5.80 9.08
N PRO A 69 -10.38 4.93 9.72
CA PRO A 69 -10.59 3.57 9.22
C PRO A 69 -11.17 3.54 7.81
N ASP A 70 -12.04 4.51 7.46
CA ASP A 70 -12.65 4.56 6.13
C ASP A 70 -11.59 4.80 5.05
N GLY A 71 -10.63 5.70 5.33
CA GLY A 71 -9.53 5.97 4.41
C GLY A 71 -8.64 4.76 4.21
N LEU A 72 -8.32 4.05 5.30
CA LEU A 72 -7.58 2.79 5.20
C LEU A 72 -8.35 1.75 4.41
N GLY A 73 -9.67 1.67 4.61
CA GLY A 73 -10.51 0.74 3.86
C GLY A 73 -10.48 1.00 2.35
N ARG A 74 -10.47 2.28 1.97
CA ARG A 74 -10.35 2.65 0.56
C ARG A 74 -9.00 2.25 -0.02
N ALA A 75 -7.92 2.42 0.75
CA ALA A 75 -6.59 2.00 0.32
C ALA A 75 -6.54 0.48 0.15
N ARG A 76 -7.10 -0.25 1.11
CA ARG A 76 -7.15 -1.71 1.05
C ARG A 76 -7.91 -2.19 -0.18
N ALA A 77 -9.07 -1.63 -0.44
CA ALA A 77 -9.87 -2.01 -1.61
C ALA A 77 -9.11 -1.77 -2.92
N ALA A 78 -8.40 -0.64 -3.02
CA ALA A 78 -7.63 -0.32 -4.20
C ALA A 78 -6.45 -1.27 -4.39
N ILE A 79 -5.81 -1.70 -3.29
CA ILE A 79 -4.72 -2.68 -3.35
C ILE A 79 -5.24 -4.02 -3.87
N GLU A 80 -6.39 -4.46 -3.39
CA GLU A 80 -6.98 -5.73 -3.81
C GLU A 80 -7.26 -5.73 -5.31
N VAL A 81 -7.85 -4.66 -5.83
CA VAL A 81 -8.11 -4.53 -7.26
C VAL A 81 -6.82 -4.53 -8.06
N PHE A 82 -5.82 -3.78 -7.60
CA PHE A 82 -4.52 -3.70 -8.26
C PHE A 82 -3.86 -5.08 -8.36
N LEU A 83 -3.85 -5.83 -7.26
CA LEU A 83 -3.22 -7.15 -7.22
C LEU A 83 -3.94 -8.14 -8.13
N VAL A 84 -5.28 -8.12 -8.15
CA VAL A 84 -6.05 -9.01 -9.03
C VAL A 84 -5.70 -8.73 -10.48
N ASN A 85 -5.67 -7.45 -10.88
CA ASN A 85 -5.34 -7.08 -12.24
C ASN A 85 -3.91 -7.49 -12.62
N GLN A 86 -2.97 -7.31 -11.70
CA GLN A 86 -1.58 -7.70 -11.93
C GLN A 86 -1.46 -9.21 -12.14
N LEU A 87 -2.13 -9.98 -11.31
CA LEU A 87 -2.10 -11.45 -11.42
C LEU A 87 -2.75 -11.92 -12.71
N ASP A 88 -3.85 -11.28 -13.11
CA ASP A 88 -4.52 -11.59 -14.38
C ASP A 88 -3.59 -11.34 -15.58
N GLU A 89 -2.87 -10.23 -15.55
CA GLU A 89 -1.92 -9.89 -16.61
C GLU A 89 -0.78 -10.90 -16.69
N LEU A 90 -0.25 -11.29 -15.53
CA LEU A 90 0.83 -12.28 -15.47
C LEU A 90 0.36 -13.63 -15.98
N GLU A 91 -0.83 -14.02 -15.60
CA GLU A 91 -1.41 -15.29 -16.04
C GLU A 91 -1.59 -15.30 -17.56
N SER A 92 -2.12 -14.23 -18.12
CA SER A 92 -2.28 -14.09 -19.57
C SER A 92 -0.95 -14.12 -20.31
N ALA A 93 0.06 -13.42 -19.76
CA ALA A 93 1.39 -13.41 -20.35
C ALA A 93 2.03 -14.81 -20.31
N ALA A 94 1.84 -15.52 -19.21
CA ALA A 94 2.38 -16.87 -19.07
C ALA A 94 1.73 -17.83 -20.07
N ARG A 95 0.43 -17.72 -20.29
CA ARG A 95 -0.26 -18.55 -21.28
C ARG A 95 0.23 -18.24 -22.70
N ALA A 96 0.40 -16.98 -23.04
CA ALA A 96 0.89 -16.58 -24.34
C ALA A 96 2.32 -17.07 -24.60
N ALA A 97 3.18 -16.99 -23.59
CA ALA A 97 4.57 -17.42 -23.70
C ALA A 97 4.69 -18.92 -23.87
N ARG A 98 3.81 -19.69 -23.22
CA ARG A 98 3.83 -21.14 -23.28
C ARG A 98 3.38 -21.67 -24.63
N HIS A 99 2.68 -20.89 -25.40
CA HIS A 99 2.08 -21.26 -26.67
C HIS A 99 3.07 -21.09 -27.81
N PRO A 100 3.79 -22.04 -28.48
CA PRO A 100 4.78 -21.83 -29.52
C PRO A 100 4.70 -22.72 -30.65
N ASP A 101 4.41 -22.61 -30.63
CA ASP A 101 4.40 -23.04 -31.21
C ASP A 101 5.00 -23.71 -31.30
N THR A 102 4.86 -23.44 -30.54
CA THR A 102 5.45 -24.08 -30.28
C THR A 102 5.71 -24.57 -29.74
N PRO A 103 5.93 -24.74 -29.53
CA PRO A 103 6.16 -25.50 -28.98
C PRO A 103 6.30 -25.68 -28.09
N THR A 104 6.40 -25.46 -27.40
CA THR A 104 6.73 -26.04 -26.62
C THR A 104 6.61 -26.28 -25.71
N THR A 105 6.78 -26.30 -25.56
CA THR A 105 6.93 -27.04 -24.92
C THR A 105 6.56 -27.40 -24.18
N SER A 106 6.41 -27.63 -24.30
CA SER A 106 6.37 -28.49 -23.89
C SER A 106 5.82 -28.88 -23.40
N ASP A 107 5.69 -28.99 -23.22
CA ASP A 107 5.53 -29.82 -23.10
C ASP A 107 5.12 -30.28 -23.01
N THR A 108 5.11 -29.84 -23.05
CA THR A 108 4.97 -30.53 -23.25
C THR A 108 4.65 -31.08 -23.30
N GLN A 109 4.65 -30.80 -23.40
CA GLN A 109 4.68 -31.53 -23.75
C GLN A 109 4.41 -31.95 -23.96
N THR A 110 4.29 -31.52 -24.05
CA THR A 110 4.25 -32.14 -24.52
C THR A 110 3.91 -32.51 -24.64
N GLU A 111 4.00 -31.89 -24.68
CA GLU A 111 4.04 -32.42 -25.11
C GLU A 111 3.91 -32.66 -25.36
N LYS A 112 3.75 -32.48 -25.51
CA LYS A 112 3.81 -32.97 -25.99
C LYS A 112 3.61 -33.20 -26.18
N GLU A 113 3.67 -32.45 -26.20
CA GLU A 113 3.77 -32.88 -26.58
C GLU A 113 3.60 -32.90 -26.83
N THR A 114 3.46 -32.47 -27.12
CA THR A 114 3.54 -32.81 -27.60
C THR A 114 3.35 -32.87 -27.77
N HIS A 115 3.22 -32.69 -28.17
CA HIS A 115 3.33 -33.07 -28.58
C HIS A 115 3.01 -33.27 -28.63
N PRO A 116 3.29 -32.21 -28.54
CA PRO A 116 3.16 -32.52 -28.80
C PRO A 116 2.85 -32.85 -28.82
#